data_2ed69f2ce8b4c08e9c14195876c5beef
#
_entry.id   2ed69f2ce8b4c08e9c14195876c5beef
#
_cell.length_a   1.000
_cell.length_b   1.000
_cell.length_c   1.000
_cell.angle_alpha   90.00
_cell.angle_beta   90.00
_cell.angle_gamma   90.00
#
_symmetry.space_group_name_H-M   'P 1'
#
loop_
_entity.id
_entity.type
_entity.pdbx_description
1 polymer ?
#
loop_
_entity_poly.entity_id
_entity_poly.type
_entity_poly.pdbx_seq_one_letter_code
_entity_poly.pdbx_strand_id
1 'polypeptide(L)' 'MYNFGVVMTEEAKKLLSTFEARLRHLIYLHDELKRENAELKQLLEEEKKENERILAEYKELERSYTNLKTATAISLN' A
#
# COMPACT_ATOMS: atom_id res chain seq x y z
N MET A 1 -21.16 -41.73 -28.05
CA MET A 1 -20.25 -40.74 -27.43
C MET A 1 -21.07 -39.79 -26.55
N TYR A 2 -20.71 -39.69 -25.30
CA TYR A 2 -21.44 -38.86 -24.37
C TYR A 2 -21.01 -37.40 -24.49
N ASN A 3 -21.97 -36.50 -24.61
CA ASN A 3 -21.76 -35.09 -24.56
C ASN A 3 -21.98 -34.62 -23.09
N PHE A 4 -20.97 -34.12 -22.50
CA PHE A 4 -21.00 -33.70 -21.08
C PHE A 4 -22.13 -32.70 -20.81
N GLY A 5 -22.40 -31.82 -21.76
CA GLY A 5 -23.46 -30.84 -21.61
C GLY A 5 -24.87 -31.38 -21.59
N VAL A 6 -25.07 -32.58 -22.22
CA VAL A 6 -26.37 -33.24 -22.26
C VAL A 6 -26.63 -34.03 -20.99
N VAL A 7 -25.58 -34.52 -20.35
CA VAL A 7 -25.67 -35.34 -19.13
C VAL A 7 -25.82 -34.48 -17.89
N MET A 8 -25.45 -33.19 -17.95
CA MET A 8 -25.48 -32.30 -16.82
C MET A 8 -26.92 -31.96 -16.41
N THR A 9 -27.24 -32.18 -15.14
CA THR A 9 -28.56 -31.87 -14.58
C THR A 9 -28.72 -30.36 -14.40
N GLU A 10 -29.94 -29.91 -14.22
CA GLU A 10 -30.22 -28.50 -13.96
C GLU A 10 -29.57 -28.04 -12.64
N GLU A 11 -29.51 -28.93 -11.65
CA GLU A 11 -28.83 -28.64 -10.38
C GLU A 11 -27.33 -28.44 -10.57
N ALA A 12 -26.69 -29.28 -11.40
CA ALA A 12 -25.29 -29.17 -11.71
C ALA A 12 -24.99 -27.87 -12.46
N LYS A 13 -25.86 -27.50 -13.39
CA LYS A 13 -25.73 -26.20 -14.10
C LYS A 13 -25.81 -25.03 -13.17
N LYS A 14 -26.74 -25.07 -12.21
CA LYS A 14 -26.88 -23.99 -11.19
C LYS A 14 -25.65 -23.91 -10.32
N LEU A 15 -25.11 -25.05 -9.90
CA LEU A 15 -23.89 -25.07 -9.09
C LEU A 15 -22.69 -24.50 -9.86
N LEU A 16 -22.59 -24.86 -11.13
CA LEU A 16 -21.51 -24.34 -11.99
C LEU A 16 -21.64 -22.82 -12.17
N SER A 17 -22.85 -22.36 -12.43
CA SER A 17 -23.13 -20.94 -12.58
C SER A 17 -22.79 -20.15 -11.30
N THR A 18 -23.17 -20.70 -10.14
CA THR A 18 -22.84 -20.09 -8.85
C THR A 18 -21.32 -20.06 -8.63
N PHE A 19 -20.66 -21.16 -8.97
CA PHE A 19 -19.21 -21.25 -8.86
C PHE A 19 -18.52 -20.18 -9.72
N GLU A 20 -18.97 -20.04 -10.95
CA GLU A 20 -18.42 -19.03 -11.86
C GLU A 20 -18.60 -17.62 -11.32
N ALA A 21 -19.78 -17.31 -10.77
CA ALA A 21 -20.06 -16.01 -10.18
C ALA A 21 -19.14 -15.73 -9.00
N ARG A 22 -18.95 -16.72 -8.14
CA ARG A 22 -18.04 -16.61 -6.99
C ARG A 22 -16.61 -16.43 -7.43
N LEU A 23 -16.20 -17.16 -8.46
CA LEU A 23 -14.84 -17.04 -8.99
C LEU A 23 -14.58 -15.65 -9.54
N ARG A 24 -15.52 -15.10 -10.30
CA ARG A 24 -15.41 -13.73 -10.82
C ARG A 24 -15.33 -12.72 -9.69
N HIS A 25 -16.11 -12.91 -8.64
CA HIS A 25 -16.08 -12.04 -7.47
C HIS A 25 -14.72 -12.11 -6.76
N LEU A 26 -14.18 -13.31 -6.60
CA LEU A 26 -12.85 -13.48 -6.01
C LEU A 26 -11.76 -12.81 -6.84
N ILE A 27 -11.84 -12.94 -8.16
CA ILE A 27 -10.89 -12.28 -9.06
C ILE A 27 -10.98 -10.76 -8.90
N TYR A 28 -12.20 -10.24 -8.84
CA TYR A 28 -12.43 -8.81 -8.62
C TYR A 28 -11.83 -8.34 -7.30
N LEU A 29 -12.08 -9.08 -6.22
CA LEU A 29 -11.53 -8.72 -4.90
C LEU A 29 -10.01 -8.81 -4.89
N HIS A 30 -9.45 -9.81 -5.56
CA HIS A 30 -8.01 -9.95 -5.66
C HIS A 30 -7.38 -8.74 -6.37
N ASP A 31 -7.99 -8.32 -7.47
CA ASP A 31 -7.50 -7.17 -8.23
C ASP A 31 -7.61 -5.88 -7.42
N GLU A 32 -8.72 -5.71 -6.68
CA GLU A 32 -8.90 -4.57 -5.78
C GLU A 32 -7.84 -4.55 -4.68
N LEU A 33 -7.59 -5.68 -4.06
CA LEU A 33 -6.57 -5.78 -3.01
C LEU A 33 -5.17 -5.52 -3.55
N LYS A 34 -4.90 -5.99 -4.74
CA LYS A 34 -3.62 -5.75 -5.41
C LYS A 34 -3.39 -4.27 -5.66
N ARG A 35 -4.44 -3.58 -6.11
CA ARG A 35 -4.39 -2.13 -6.35
C ARG A 35 -4.22 -1.37 -5.05
N GLU A 36 -5.01 -1.70 -4.03
CA GLU A 36 -4.89 -1.07 -2.71
C GLU A 36 -3.51 -1.29 -2.11
N ASN A 37 -2.97 -2.49 -2.28
CA ASN A 37 -1.64 -2.80 -1.79
C ASN A 37 -0.57 -1.94 -2.47
N ALA A 38 -0.69 -1.75 -3.78
CA ALA A 38 0.23 -0.89 -4.52
C ALA A 38 0.12 0.57 -4.08
N GLU A 39 -1.10 1.05 -3.86
CA GLU A 39 -1.35 2.41 -3.37
C GLU A 39 -0.76 2.62 -1.97
N LEU A 40 -0.98 1.64 -1.08
CA LEU A 40 -0.44 1.71 0.28
C LEU A 40 1.09 1.72 0.28
N LYS A 41 1.71 0.93 -0.58
CA LYS A 41 3.17 0.92 -0.71
C LYS A 41 3.69 2.27 -1.18
N GLN A 42 2.98 2.89 -2.11
CA GLN A 42 3.35 4.22 -2.60
C GLN A 42 3.23 5.26 -1.50
N LEU A 43 2.13 5.25 -0.76
CA LEU A 43 1.92 6.16 0.37
C LEU A 43 2.98 5.98 1.44
N LEU A 44 3.34 4.73 1.72
CA LEU A 44 4.38 4.43 2.70
C LEU A 44 5.74 4.98 2.26
N GLU A 45 6.07 4.85 0.99
CA GLU A 45 7.31 5.38 0.45
C GLU A 45 7.34 6.91 0.51
N GLU A 46 6.23 7.56 0.20
CA GLU A 46 6.11 9.01 0.30
C GLU A 46 6.25 9.49 1.74
N GLU A 47 5.61 8.79 2.68
CA GLU A 47 5.70 9.07 4.10
C GLU A 47 7.14 8.93 4.59
N LYS A 48 7.82 7.90 4.15
CA LYS A 48 9.21 7.65 4.50
C LYS A 48 10.13 8.77 4.02
N LYS A 49 9.93 9.22 2.79
CA LYS A 49 10.70 10.34 2.23
C LYS A 49 10.45 11.63 2.99
N GLU A 50 9.19 11.88 3.34
CA GLU A 50 8.82 13.07 4.11
C GLU A 50 9.46 13.03 5.50
N ASN A 51 9.45 11.86 6.14
CA ASN A 51 10.08 11.69 7.46
C ASN A 51 11.58 11.91 7.37
N GLU A 52 12.24 11.43 6.32
CA GLU A 52 13.67 11.65 6.11
C GLU A 52 13.97 13.13 5.91
N ARG A 53 13.13 13.84 5.16
CA ARG A 53 13.26 15.28 4.95
C ARG A 53 13.14 16.05 6.25
N ILE A 54 12.11 15.73 7.03
CA ILE A 54 11.87 16.39 8.34
C ILE A 54 13.04 16.13 9.28
N LEU A 55 13.54 14.91 9.30
CA LEU A 55 14.67 14.56 10.16
C LEU A 55 15.93 15.33 9.75
N ALA A 56 16.18 15.48 8.46
CA ALA A 56 17.30 16.25 7.95
C ALA A 56 17.18 17.73 8.34
N GLU A 57 16.00 18.29 8.22
CA GLU A 57 15.73 19.69 8.64
C GLU A 57 15.92 19.87 10.14
N TYR A 58 15.46 18.89 10.92
CA TYR A 58 15.64 18.94 12.37
C TYR A 58 17.12 18.95 12.76
N LYS A 59 17.90 18.07 12.13
CA LYS A 59 19.35 18.01 12.40
C LYS A 59 20.05 19.29 11.99
N GLU A 60 19.66 19.88 10.90
CA GLU A 60 20.22 21.17 10.45
C GLU A 60 19.87 22.28 11.41
N LEU A 61 18.65 22.32 11.88
CA LEU A 61 18.20 23.30 12.85
C LEU A 61 18.94 23.14 14.17
N GLU A 62 19.13 21.91 14.63
CA GLU A 62 19.87 21.58 15.84
C GLU A 62 21.33 22.07 15.73
N ARG A 63 21.96 21.83 14.59
CA ARG A 63 23.32 22.28 14.31
C ARG A 63 23.41 23.80 14.33
N SER A 64 22.47 24.47 13.70
CA SER A 64 22.41 25.92 13.66
C SER A 64 22.23 26.52 15.08
N TYR A 65 21.37 25.89 15.89
CA TYR A 65 21.17 26.29 17.26
C TYR A 65 22.46 26.14 18.09
N THR A 66 23.15 25.02 17.94
CA THR A 66 24.39 24.75 18.64
C THR A 66 25.47 25.75 18.23
N ASN A 67 25.58 26.06 16.94
CA ASN A 67 26.54 27.04 16.45
C ASN A 67 26.25 28.43 16.99
N LEU A 68 24.99 28.85 17.03
CA LEU A 68 24.57 30.12 17.55
C LEU A 68 24.88 30.23 19.04
N LYS A 69 24.59 29.17 19.78
CA LYS A 69 24.88 29.08 21.21
C LYS A 69 26.38 29.24 21.49
N THR A 70 27.19 28.54 20.71
CA THR A 70 28.66 28.62 20.83
C THR A 70 29.17 29.99 20.50
N ALA A 71 28.69 30.60 19.42
CA ALA A 71 29.08 31.95 19.02
C ALA A 71 28.70 32.98 20.08
N THR A 72 27.52 32.84 20.67
CA THR A 72 27.06 33.73 21.75
C THR A 72 27.93 33.61 22.99
N ALA A 73 28.28 32.38 23.36
CA ALA A 73 29.16 32.13 24.50
C ALA A 73 30.55 32.74 24.27
N ILE A 74 31.09 32.62 23.06
CA ILE A 74 32.38 33.23 22.71
C ILE A 74 32.30 34.76 22.75
N SER A 75 31.23 35.34 22.25
CA SER A 75 31.02 36.79 22.25
C SER A 75 30.91 37.39 23.64
N LEU A 76 30.38 36.62 24.58
CA LEU A 76 30.21 37.09 25.97
C LEU A 76 31.49 36.99 26.80
N ASN A 77 32.43 36.24 26.31
CA ASN A 77 33.74 36.11 26.95
C ASN A 77 34.71 37.15 26.40
#